data_f3505f5ed4f889b75d417ec5e7036b87
#
_entry.id   f3505f5ed4f889b75d417ec5e7036b87
#
_cell.length_a   1.000
_cell.length_b   1.000
_cell.length_c   1.000
_cell.angle_alpha   90.00
_cell.angle_beta   90.00
_cell.angle_gamma   90.00
#
_symmetry.space_group_name_H-M   'P 1'
#
loop_
_entity.id
_entity.type
_entity.pdbx_description
1 polymer ?
#
loop_
_entity_poly.entity_id
_entity_poly.type
_entity_poly.pdbx_seq_one_letter_code
_entity_poly.pdbx_strand_id
1 'polypeptide(L)'
;MNKEDSVGSLYPKKCDLRANFRFMGNQITARYSTIYGLPKLLSDSLNNVEDTTLMAKVRPTPLNEEEMHFLNHYYQKKNERDSLAKNEKHKKSFVKDVLWDIVGDNVLNRIKQNFGKQNQGYLRINPILNPLYMGYSERKGFVYKFDVRGSYSFSDDVQFALRFKAGYAFKQHRFYFSIPATLNYNKKHDGFLQLELGNGNRINTNVVARRILDISEKKDSLIQFPYGDYTAFKDNYWRLTNHWMFNNYIGFELGIIAHQRQSISPEFYKENNFPSLYRSVAPALALVWHPIGKNGPVVKIDYERSFNHFLHSNISYERVEMDMQDIINMSRRRSLSLRLGSGFYTQKGDHWYFVDYTNFRDNNLPGGWNDDWAGEFELLNSGWYNASDYYVRSNVTYESPALFAAWLPWVGRFIENERYYVNALMVRHLHPYTEWGYGFKTRVASVGIFASFQNTKFQGVGCKFGFELFREW
;
A
#
# COMPACT_ATOMS: atom_id res chain seq x y z
N MET A 1 -26.17 -35.69 2.85
CA MET A 1 -25.46 -35.65 1.56
C MET A 1 -26.39 -36.05 0.45
N ASN A 2 -26.44 -35.32 -0.64
CA ASN A 2 -27.19 -35.70 -1.81
C ASN A 2 -26.24 -36.36 -2.82
N LYS A 3 -26.74 -37.43 -3.47
CA LYS A 3 -26.05 -38.04 -4.59
C LYS A 3 -26.81 -37.67 -5.85
N GLU A 4 -26.17 -37.09 -6.81
CA GLU A 4 -26.77 -36.83 -8.09
C GLU A 4 -26.21 -37.81 -9.12
N ASP A 5 -27.10 -38.53 -9.79
CA ASP A 5 -26.72 -39.61 -10.68
C ASP A 5 -25.94 -39.14 -11.94
N SER A 6 -26.04 -37.84 -12.25
CA SER A 6 -25.35 -37.27 -13.41
C SER A 6 -23.88 -36.85 -13.16
N VAL A 7 -23.47 -36.66 -11.91
CA VAL A 7 -22.12 -36.13 -11.58
C VAL A 7 -21.27 -37.13 -10.80
N GLY A 8 -21.86 -38.20 -10.27
CA GLY A 8 -21.13 -39.24 -9.53
C GLY A 8 -20.45 -38.82 -8.22
N SER A 9 -20.58 -37.57 -7.82
CA SER A 9 -19.95 -37.00 -6.64
C SER A 9 -20.95 -36.72 -5.52
N LEU A 10 -20.51 -36.93 -4.27
CA LEU A 10 -21.25 -36.58 -3.07
C LEU A 10 -20.98 -35.12 -2.71
N TYR A 11 -22.03 -34.34 -2.47
CA TYR A 11 -21.90 -32.97 -1.99
C TYR A 11 -22.80 -32.75 -0.75
N PRO A 12 -22.43 -31.81 0.14
CA PRO A 12 -23.23 -31.52 1.32
C PRO A 12 -24.59 -30.93 0.93
N LYS A 13 -25.68 -31.42 1.52
CA LYS A 13 -27.02 -30.86 1.31
C LYS A 13 -27.27 -29.64 2.19
N LYS A 14 -26.77 -29.67 3.40
CA LYS A 14 -26.97 -28.62 4.41
C LYS A 14 -25.77 -28.55 5.33
N CYS A 15 -25.34 -27.32 5.66
CA CYS A 15 -24.34 -27.04 6.67
C CYS A 15 -24.92 -26.04 7.67
N ASP A 16 -24.99 -26.41 8.95
CA ASP A 16 -25.39 -25.53 10.05
C ASP A 16 -24.16 -25.23 10.91
N LEU A 17 -23.79 -23.97 11.02
CA LEU A 17 -22.71 -23.49 11.87
C LEU A 17 -23.32 -22.66 13.01
N ARG A 18 -23.00 -23.00 14.26
CA ARG A 18 -23.32 -22.17 15.41
C ARG A 18 -22.02 -21.69 16.05
N ALA A 19 -21.89 -20.38 16.19
CA ALA A 19 -20.77 -19.75 16.88
C ALA A 19 -21.27 -19.02 18.10
N ASN A 20 -20.74 -19.38 19.27
CA ASN A 20 -21.01 -18.71 20.54
C ASN A 20 -19.72 -18.03 20.99
N PHE A 21 -19.74 -16.72 21.18
CA PHE A 21 -18.61 -15.99 21.69
C PHE A 21 -19.06 -14.94 22.72
N ARG A 22 -18.16 -14.63 23.64
CA ARG A 22 -18.37 -13.61 24.66
C ARG A 22 -17.47 -12.41 24.35
N PHE A 23 -18.08 -11.23 24.23
CA PHE A 23 -17.34 -9.99 23.97
C PHE A 23 -17.82 -8.90 24.93
N MET A 24 -16.91 -8.30 25.69
CA MET A 24 -17.20 -7.27 26.69
C MET A 24 -18.34 -7.63 27.66
N GLY A 25 -18.40 -8.89 28.11
CA GLY A 25 -19.44 -9.36 29.02
C GLY A 25 -20.74 -9.82 28.34
N ASN A 26 -20.95 -9.48 27.08
CA ASN A 26 -22.13 -9.90 26.31
C ASN A 26 -21.87 -11.24 25.62
N GLN A 27 -22.85 -12.12 25.70
CA GLN A 27 -22.84 -13.39 24.99
C GLN A 27 -23.49 -13.18 23.61
N ILE A 28 -22.75 -13.46 22.57
CA ILE A 28 -23.20 -13.33 21.19
C ILE A 28 -23.28 -14.74 20.59
N THR A 29 -24.45 -15.10 20.07
CA THR A 29 -24.68 -16.34 19.35
C THR A 29 -24.96 -16.03 17.89
N ALA A 30 -24.14 -16.56 17.00
CA ALA A 30 -24.37 -16.48 15.57
C ALA A 30 -24.70 -17.86 15.01
N ARG A 31 -25.72 -17.95 14.18
CA ARG A 31 -26.13 -19.17 13.50
C ARG A 31 -26.11 -18.93 11.99
N TYR A 32 -25.39 -19.77 11.27
CA TYR A 32 -25.32 -19.79 9.82
C TYR A 32 -25.83 -21.10 9.31
N SER A 33 -26.79 -21.06 8.40
CA SER A 33 -27.32 -22.23 7.73
C SER A 33 -27.16 -22.09 6.23
N THR A 34 -26.38 -22.97 5.62
CA THR A 34 -26.16 -23.01 4.17
C THR A 34 -26.78 -24.25 3.59
N ILE A 35 -27.64 -24.08 2.60
CA ILE A 35 -28.29 -25.17 1.86
C ILE A 35 -27.70 -25.17 0.46
N TYR A 36 -27.17 -26.31 0.07
CA TYR A 36 -26.58 -26.51 -1.25
C TYR A 36 -27.64 -27.12 -2.18
N GLY A 37 -27.88 -26.46 -3.30
CA GLY A 37 -28.73 -26.92 -4.37
C GLY A 37 -27.96 -27.01 -5.69
N LEU A 38 -28.53 -27.62 -6.68
CA LEU A 38 -27.98 -27.58 -8.04
C LEU A 38 -27.96 -26.15 -8.56
N PRO A 39 -26.89 -25.72 -9.23
CA PRO A 39 -26.87 -24.44 -9.89
C PRO A 39 -27.96 -24.41 -10.98
N LYS A 40 -28.99 -23.63 -10.77
CA LYS A 40 -29.93 -23.27 -11.83
C LYS A 40 -29.30 -22.13 -12.61
N LEU A 41 -29.22 -22.28 -13.92
CA LEU A 41 -28.90 -21.20 -14.83
C LEU A 41 -29.97 -20.10 -14.64
N LEU A 42 -29.64 -19.10 -13.91
CA LEU A 42 -30.41 -17.87 -13.82
C LEU A 42 -30.10 -17.04 -15.09
N SER A 43 -31.10 -16.41 -15.67
CA SER A 43 -30.93 -15.57 -16.86
C SER A 43 -29.86 -14.50 -16.64
N ASP A 44 -29.17 -14.11 -17.72
CA ASP A 44 -28.01 -13.17 -17.73
C ASP A 44 -28.22 -11.77 -17.13
N SER A 45 -29.40 -11.47 -16.61
CA SER A 45 -29.73 -10.19 -15.95
C SER A 45 -29.81 -10.36 -14.45
N LEU A 46 -28.68 -10.62 -13.78
CA LEU A 46 -28.58 -10.51 -12.32
C LEU A 46 -28.51 -9.02 -11.91
N ASN A 47 -29.66 -8.48 -11.54
CA ASN A 47 -29.72 -7.22 -10.84
C ASN A 47 -29.26 -7.41 -9.39
N ASN A 48 -28.26 -6.66 -8.93
CA ASN A 48 -27.84 -6.58 -7.53
C ASN A 48 -28.85 -5.82 -6.65
N VAL A 49 -30.10 -5.74 -7.06
CA VAL A 49 -31.19 -5.14 -6.29
C VAL A 49 -31.78 -6.21 -5.38
N GLU A 50 -31.94 -5.86 -4.11
CA GLU A 50 -32.56 -6.71 -3.11
C GLU A 50 -34.02 -7.00 -3.52
N ASP A 51 -34.29 -8.21 -3.96
CA ASP A 51 -35.63 -8.68 -4.32
C ASP A 51 -36.14 -9.70 -3.33
N THR A 52 -36.98 -9.23 -2.42
CA THR A 52 -37.58 -10.05 -1.34
C THR A 52 -38.56 -11.08 -1.87
N THR A 53 -39.19 -10.81 -3.01
CA THR A 53 -40.16 -11.72 -3.63
C THR A 53 -39.47 -12.88 -4.34
N LEU A 54 -38.35 -12.59 -4.98
CA LEU A 54 -37.49 -13.60 -5.58
C LEU A 54 -36.86 -14.47 -4.52
N MET A 55 -36.35 -13.86 -3.41
CA MET A 55 -35.78 -14.60 -2.28
C MET A 55 -36.81 -15.52 -1.63
N ALA A 56 -38.05 -15.11 -1.48
CA ALA A 56 -39.10 -15.96 -0.93
C ALA A 56 -39.41 -17.17 -1.83
N LYS A 57 -39.34 -17.00 -3.18
CA LYS A 57 -39.57 -18.10 -4.15
C LYS A 57 -38.41 -19.06 -4.28
N VAL A 58 -37.17 -18.58 -4.12
CA VAL A 58 -35.94 -19.37 -4.29
C VAL A 58 -35.54 -20.08 -2.98
N ARG A 59 -36.06 -19.62 -1.86
CA ARG A 59 -35.73 -20.18 -0.54
C ARG A 59 -36.18 -21.64 -0.41
N PRO A 60 -35.25 -22.58 -0.16
CA PRO A 60 -35.59 -24.01 -0.14
C PRO A 60 -36.32 -24.45 1.13
N THR A 61 -36.27 -23.64 2.21
CA THR A 61 -37.02 -23.87 3.45
C THR A 61 -37.75 -22.60 3.87
N PRO A 62 -39.03 -22.69 4.31
CA PRO A 62 -39.73 -21.54 4.82
C PRO A 62 -39.05 -20.98 6.08
N LEU A 63 -39.17 -19.69 6.32
CA LEU A 63 -38.73 -19.07 7.56
C LEU A 63 -39.57 -19.60 8.72
N ASN A 64 -38.93 -19.77 9.89
CA ASN A 64 -39.63 -19.99 11.11
C ASN A 64 -40.27 -18.68 11.63
N GLU A 65 -41.13 -18.74 12.63
CA GLU A 65 -41.84 -17.57 13.15
C GLU A 65 -40.91 -16.49 13.71
N GLU A 66 -39.81 -16.88 14.36
CA GLU A 66 -38.81 -15.96 14.90
C GLU A 66 -38.04 -15.26 13.80
N GLU A 67 -37.63 -16.01 12.77
CA GLU A 67 -36.92 -15.46 11.59
C GLU A 67 -37.83 -14.52 10.81
N MET A 68 -39.11 -14.84 10.69
CA MET A 68 -40.12 -14.00 10.02
C MET A 68 -40.34 -12.70 10.80
N HIS A 69 -40.42 -12.76 12.12
CA HIS A 69 -40.54 -11.58 13.00
C HIS A 69 -39.32 -10.68 12.89
N PHE A 70 -38.11 -11.26 12.89
CA PHE A 70 -36.85 -10.50 12.69
C PHE A 70 -36.81 -9.82 11.33
N LEU A 71 -37.20 -10.52 10.28
CA LEU A 71 -37.19 -9.98 8.92
C LEU A 71 -38.18 -8.83 8.77
N ASN A 72 -39.41 -9.00 9.29
CA ASN A 72 -40.43 -7.97 9.28
C ASN A 72 -39.98 -6.72 10.04
N HIS A 73 -39.40 -6.88 11.22
CA HIS A 73 -38.86 -5.77 12.00
C HIS A 73 -37.68 -5.05 11.28
N TYR A 74 -36.83 -5.82 10.59
CA TYR A 74 -35.76 -5.24 9.76
C TYR A 74 -36.33 -4.38 8.63
N TYR A 75 -37.33 -4.89 7.89
CA TYR A 75 -37.94 -4.13 6.77
C TYR A 75 -38.77 -2.96 7.25
N GLN A 76 -39.43 -3.05 8.39
CA GLN A 76 -40.09 -1.89 9.00
C GLN A 76 -39.09 -0.77 9.30
N LYS A 77 -38.00 -1.08 10.00
CA LYS A 77 -36.93 -0.10 10.27
C LYS A 77 -36.29 0.45 8.99
N LYS A 78 -36.09 -0.39 7.98
CA LYS A 78 -35.56 0.05 6.70
C LYS A 78 -36.51 1.01 5.99
N ASN A 79 -37.79 0.67 5.93
CA ASN A 79 -38.82 1.51 5.33
C ASN A 79 -39.03 2.85 6.09
N GLU A 80 -38.93 2.83 7.42
CA GLU A 80 -38.91 4.04 8.24
C GLU A 80 -37.72 4.94 7.91
N ARG A 81 -36.50 4.38 7.80
CA ARG A 81 -35.31 5.10 7.38
C ARG A 81 -35.44 5.66 5.95
N ASP A 82 -35.94 4.85 5.02
CA ASP A 82 -36.11 5.24 3.63
C ASP A 82 -37.20 6.32 3.47
N SER A 83 -38.27 6.28 4.29
CA SER A 83 -39.34 7.31 4.32
C SER A 83 -38.83 8.59 4.97
N LEU A 84 -38.04 8.52 6.03
CA LEU A 84 -37.38 9.70 6.62
C LEU A 84 -36.39 10.32 5.62
N ALA A 85 -35.59 9.50 4.94
CA ALA A 85 -34.66 9.95 3.91
C ALA A 85 -35.37 10.55 2.68
N LYS A 86 -36.57 10.09 2.32
CA LYS A 86 -37.42 10.71 1.26
C LYS A 86 -38.01 12.04 1.67
N ASN A 87 -38.38 12.19 2.94
CA ASN A 87 -38.92 13.44 3.46
C ASN A 87 -37.84 14.51 3.70
N GLU A 88 -36.59 14.11 3.90
CA GLU A 88 -35.44 15.01 4.05
C GLU A 88 -34.82 15.47 2.71
N LYS A 89 -35.39 15.10 1.56
CA LYS A 89 -34.92 15.53 0.22
C LYS A 89 -35.13 17.03 -0.08
N HIS A 90 -35.06 17.91 0.91
CA HIS A 90 -34.83 19.33 0.71
C HIS A 90 -33.32 19.64 0.89
N LYS A 91 -32.61 19.74 -0.25
CA LYS A 91 -31.34 20.47 -0.43
C LYS A 91 -30.29 20.34 0.69
N LYS A 92 -29.93 19.16 1.08
CA LYS A 92 -28.66 19.00 1.81
C LYS A 92 -27.55 18.69 0.82
N SER A 93 -26.47 19.45 0.88
CA SER A 93 -25.30 19.23 0.04
C SER A 93 -24.71 17.86 0.36
N PHE A 94 -24.60 16.99 -0.64
CA PHE A 94 -23.96 15.66 -0.57
C PHE A 94 -22.64 15.69 0.24
N VAL A 95 -21.86 16.74 0.07
CA VAL A 95 -20.58 16.95 0.78
C VAL A 95 -20.80 17.13 2.30
N LYS A 96 -21.90 17.79 2.72
CA LYS A 96 -22.16 18.07 4.13
C LYS A 96 -22.70 16.84 4.87
N ASP A 97 -23.48 16.01 4.21
CA ASP A 97 -23.98 14.75 4.77
C ASP A 97 -22.86 13.72 4.88
N VAL A 98 -22.00 13.60 3.86
CA VAL A 98 -20.81 12.74 3.92
C VAL A 98 -19.84 13.20 5.02
N LEU A 99 -19.65 14.53 5.19
CA LEU A 99 -18.80 15.05 6.28
C LEU A 99 -19.41 14.78 7.66
N TRP A 100 -20.72 14.83 7.80
CA TRP A 100 -21.40 14.59 9.08
C TRP A 100 -21.42 13.11 9.47
N ASP A 101 -21.61 12.21 8.49
CA ASP A 101 -21.47 10.77 8.66
C ASP A 101 -20.00 10.37 8.97
N ILE A 102 -19.03 11.06 8.35
CA ILE A 102 -17.60 10.88 8.65
C ILE A 102 -17.26 11.23 10.10
N VAL A 103 -17.82 12.31 10.62
CA VAL A 103 -17.52 12.81 11.98
C VAL A 103 -18.33 12.09 13.06
N GLY A 104 -19.57 11.65 12.75
CA GLY A 104 -20.45 10.99 13.73
C GLY A 104 -20.19 9.49 13.86
N ASP A 105 -20.53 8.73 12.83
CA ASP A 105 -20.52 7.27 12.86
C ASP A 105 -19.15 6.67 12.50
N ASN A 106 -18.27 7.42 11.85
CA ASN A 106 -17.02 6.91 11.29
C ASN A 106 -15.80 6.99 12.21
N VAL A 107 -15.98 7.42 13.44
CA VAL A 107 -14.87 7.46 14.41
C VAL A 107 -14.26 6.07 14.59
N LEU A 108 -15.11 5.05 14.69
CA LEU A 108 -14.72 3.65 14.89
C LEU A 108 -15.14 2.72 13.75
N ASN A 109 -16.07 3.13 12.89
CA ASN A 109 -16.63 2.31 11.84
C ASN A 109 -16.08 2.69 10.47
N ARG A 110 -15.95 1.69 9.60
CA ARG A 110 -15.59 1.89 8.20
C ARG A 110 -16.84 2.26 7.40
N ILE A 111 -16.77 3.35 6.64
CA ILE A 111 -17.80 3.67 5.66
C ILE A 111 -17.51 2.89 4.39
N LYS A 112 -18.48 2.10 3.96
CA LYS A 112 -18.53 1.48 2.63
C LYS A 112 -19.86 1.88 2.00
N GLN A 113 -19.80 2.63 0.93
CA GLN A 113 -20.99 3.07 0.19
C GLN A 113 -20.85 2.69 -1.26
N ASN A 114 -21.84 1.95 -1.76
CA ASN A 114 -21.97 1.67 -3.18
C ASN A 114 -22.83 2.75 -3.83
N PHE A 115 -22.50 3.13 -5.05
CA PHE A 115 -23.21 4.13 -5.83
C PHE A 115 -23.31 3.71 -7.30
N GLY A 116 -24.19 4.38 -8.05
CA GLY A 116 -24.54 4.02 -9.42
C GLY A 116 -25.82 3.18 -9.48
N LYS A 117 -26.47 3.14 -10.65
CA LYS A 117 -27.77 2.45 -10.84
C LYS A 117 -27.71 0.95 -10.59
N GLN A 118 -26.54 0.33 -10.82
CA GLN A 118 -26.27 -1.10 -10.67
C GLN A 118 -25.15 -1.38 -9.66
N ASN A 119 -24.92 -0.48 -8.67
CA ASN A 119 -23.81 -0.55 -7.73
C ASN A 119 -22.42 -0.66 -8.40
N GLN A 120 -22.25 0.03 -9.53
CA GLN A 120 -21.04 0.03 -10.34
C GLN A 120 -19.86 0.73 -9.67
N GLY A 121 -20.16 1.60 -8.71
CA GLY A 121 -19.17 2.34 -7.95
C GLY A 121 -19.16 1.96 -6.49
N TYR A 122 -17.99 2.08 -5.86
CA TYR A 122 -17.88 2.01 -4.42
C TYR A 122 -16.98 3.12 -3.88
N LEU A 123 -17.28 3.57 -2.68
CA LEU A 123 -16.47 4.48 -1.88
C LEU A 123 -16.18 3.80 -0.55
N ARG A 124 -14.90 3.78 -0.16
CA ARG A 124 -14.44 3.24 1.12
C ARG A 124 -13.63 4.29 1.86
N ILE A 125 -14.06 4.60 3.07
CA ILE A 125 -13.35 5.48 3.99
C ILE A 125 -13.07 4.66 5.24
N ASN A 126 -11.82 4.56 5.64
CA ASN A 126 -11.44 3.82 6.83
C ASN A 126 -11.71 4.63 8.11
N PRO A 127 -11.86 3.99 9.29
CA PRO A 127 -12.14 4.69 10.54
C PRO A 127 -11.10 5.75 10.87
N ILE A 128 -11.55 6.89 11.39
CA ILE A 128 -10.67 8.00 11.77
C ILE A 128 -9.72 7.58 12.91
N LEU A 129 -10.26 6.93 13.95
CA LEU A 129 -9.47 6.42 15.07
C LEU A 129 -8.89 5.02 14.77
N ASN A 130 -8.25 4.86 13.64
CA ASN A 130 -7.58 3.61 13.31
C ASN A 130 -6.10 3.70 13.74
N PRO A 131 -5.64 2.89 14.72
CA PRO A 131 -4.24 2.87 15.14
C PRO A 131 -3.25 2.60 14.01
N LEU A 132 -3.68 1.88 12.95
CA LEU A 132 -2.85 1.66 11.76
C LEU A 132 -2.50 2.95 11.02
N TYR A 133 -3.25 4.03 11.24
CA TYR A 133 -3.00 5.33 10.64
C TYR A 133 -2.24 6.27 11.57
N MET A 134 -1.94 5.82 12.77
CA MET A 134 -1.15 6.57 13.74
C MET A 134 0.25 5.99 13.81
N GLY A 135 1.24 6.83 13.82
CA GLY A 135 2.63 6.42 13.93
C GLY A 135 3.43 7.45 14.68
N TYR A 136 4.56 7.03 15.20
CA TYR A 136 5.53 7.92 15.84
C TYR A 136 6.92 7.60 15.34
N SER A 137 7.67 8.63 15.02
CA SER A 137 9.10 8.53 14.78
C SER A 137 9.79 9.75 15.38
N GLU A 138 11.02 9.58 15.85
CA GLU A 138 11.79 10.66 16.47
C GLU A 138 11.90 11.89 15.56
N ARG A 139 12.09 11.67 14.26
CA ARG A 139 12.23 12.70 13.23
C ARG A 139 10.93 13.42 12.89
N LYS A 140 9.81 12.71 12.80
CA LYS A 140 8.51 13.25 12.36
C LYS A 140 7.58 13.61 13.53
N GLY A 141 7.89 13.09 14.72
CA GLY A 141 6.98 13.11 15.85
C GLY A 141 5.80 12.18 15.61
N PHE A 142 4.67 12.53 16.16
CA PHE A 142 3.42 11.86 15.88
C PHE A 142 3.00 12.10 14.42
N VAL A 143 2.56 11.06 13.74
CA VAL A 143 2.07 11.12 12.35
C VAL A 143 0.67 10.53 12.32
N TYR A 144 -0.28 11.29 11.83
CA TYR A 144 -1.62 10.79 11.53
C TYR A 144 -1.77 10.63 10.02
N LYS A 145 -2.33 9.52 9.59
CA LYS A 145 -2.50 9.14 8.18
C LYS A 145 -3.98 8.94 7.87
N PHE A 146 -4.35 9.08 6.60
CA PHE A 146 -5.71 8.94 6.11
C PHE A 146 -5.72 8.30 4.73
N ASP A 147 -6.68 7.39 4.45
CA ASP A 147 -6.79 6.69 3.18
C ASP A 147 -8.27 6.57 2.76
N VAL A 148 -8.57 7.12 1.59
CA VAL A 148 -9.87 7.02 0.95
C VAL A 148 -9.69 6.29 -0.38
N ARG A 149 -10.55 5.35 -0.66
CA ARG A 149 -10.55 4.57 -1.91
C ARG A 149 -11.92 4.65 -2.57
N GLY A 150 -11.92 4.90 -3.83
CA GLY A 150 -13.11 4.84 -4.65
C GLY A 150 -12.82 4.14 -5.97
N SER A 151 -13.79 3.45 -6.50
CA SER A 151 -13.73 2.96 -7.88
C SER A 151 -15.09 3.01 -8.53
N TYR A 152 -15.07 3.06 -9.86
CA TYR A 152 -16.26 3.04 -10.69
C TYR A 152 -16.01 2.19 -11.94
N SER A 153 -16.85 1.18 -12.17
CA SER A 153 -16.79 0.32 -13.35
C SER A 153 -17.76 0.87 -14.42
N PHE A 154 -17.20 1.34 -15.52
CA PHE A 154 -17.99 1.80 -16.67
C PHE A 154 -18.53 0.64 -17.49
N SER A 155 -17.73 -0.43 -17.56
CA SER A 155 -18.05 -1.71 -18.20
C SER A 155 -17.26 -2.81 -17.51
N ASP A 156 -17.43 -4.06 -17.97
CA ASP A 156 -16.67 -5.21 -17.46
C ASP A 156 -15.16 -5.07 -17.69
N ASP A 157 -14.75 -4.36 -18.74
CA ASP A 157 -13.35 -4.18 -19.13
C ASP A 157 -12.77 -2.84 -18.67
N VAL A 158 -13.63 -1.83 -18.41
CA VAL A 158 -13.19 -0.47 -18.11
C VAL A 158 -13.57 -0.08 -16.69
N GLN A 159 -12.56 0.15 -15.87
CA GLN A 159 -12.72 0.55 -14.48
C GLN A 159 -11.80 1.72 -14.12
N PHE A 160 -12.35 2.74 -13.50
CA PHE A 160 -11.59 3.84 -12.91
C PHE A 160 -11.46 3.61 -11.40
N ALA A 161 -10.24 3.69 -10.88
CA ALA A 161 -9.94 3.61 -9.46
C ALA A 161 -9.18 4.84 -9.01
N LEU A 162 -9.62 5.45 -7.92
CA LEU A 162 -8.98 6.60 -7.30
C LEU A 162 -8.66 6.26 -5.84
N ARG A 163 -7.42 6.51 -5.44
CA ARG A 163 -7.03 6.41 -4.04
C ARG A 163 -6.43 7.73 -3.59
N PHE A 164 -6.93 8.26 -2.49
CA PHE A 164 -6.36 9.44 -1.85
C PHE A 164 -5.71 9.02 -0.55
N LYS A 165 -4.39 9.11 -0.50
CA LYS A 165 -3.60 8.88 0.69
C LYS A 165 -3.10 10.21 1.21
N ALA A 166 -3.26 10.48 2.48
CA ALA A 166 -2.76 11.69 3.13
C ALA A 166 -2.16 11.37 4.49
N GLY A 167 -1.26 12.22 4.94
CA GLY A 167 -0.65 12.13 6.26
C GLY A 167 -0.17 13.49 6.74
N TYR A 168 -0.24 13.70 8.05
CA TYR A 168 0.27 14.91 8.69
C TYR A 168 1.31 14.56 9.77
N ALA A 169 2.51 15.08 9.61
CA ALA A 169 3.60 14.94 10.57
C ALA A 169 3.64 16.17 11.52
N PHE A 170 3.24 15.98 12.78
CA PHE A 170 3.04 17.09 13.72
C PHE A 170 4.33 17.81 14.07
N LYS A 171 5.43 17.10 14.34
CA LYS A 171 6.73 17.74 14.67
C LYS A 171 7.30 18.56 13.51
N GLN A 172 7.00 18.15 12.27
CA GLN A 172 7.49 18.84 11.08
C GLN A 172 6.50 19.87 10.53
N HIS A 173 5.28 19.93 11.07
CA HIS A 173 4.17 20.75 10.56
C HIS A 173 3.94 20.55 9.05
N ARG A 174 3.94 19.27 8.59
CA ARG A 174 3.89 18.94 7.16
C ARG A 174 2.76 18.01 6.82
N PHE A 175 2.10 18.36 5.72
CA PHE A 175 1.11 17.53 5.07
C PHE A 175 1.75 16.78 3.89
N TYR A 176 1.52 15.48 3.84
CA TYR A 176 1.96 14.57 2.79
C TYR A 176 0.74 13.97 2.10
N PHE A 177 0.78 13.84 0.79
CA PHE A 177 -0.28 13.18 0.05
C PHE A 177 0.25 12.41 -1.16
N SER A 178 -0.51 11.39 -1.60
CA SER A 178 -0.39 10.73 -2.89
C SER A 178 -1.78 10.39 -3.41
N ILE A 179 -2.02 10.68 -4.67
CA ILE A 179 -3.29 10.50 -5.35
C ILE A 179 -3.04 9.66 -6.61
N PRO A 180 -2.93 8.33 -6.51
CA PRO A 180 -2.96 7.47 -7.68
C PRO A 180 -4.39 7.37 -8.22
N ALA A 181 -4.56 7.74 -9.48
CA ALA A 181 -5.76 7.58 -10.28
C ALA A 181 -5.45 6.60 -11.41
N THR A 182 -6.13 5.48 -11.45
CA THR A 182 -5.88 4.38 -12.39
C THR A 182 -7.13 4.13 -13.24
N LEU A 183 -6.97 4.19 -14.54
CA LEU A 183 -7.97 3.78 -15.52
C LEU A 183 -7.55 2.44 -16.13
N ASN A 184 -8.16 1.35 -15.68
CA ASN A 184 -8.04 0.06 -16.34
C ASN A 184 -8.91 0.10 -17.59
N TYR A 185 -8.35 -0.06 -18.77
CA TYR A 185 -9.07 0.04 -20.02
C TYR A 185 -9.09 -1.27 -20.84
N ASN A 186 -8.29 -2.25 -20.43
CA ASN A 186 -8.25 -3.56 -21.07
C ASN A 186 -7.79 -4.65 -20.10
N LYS A 187 -8.74 -5.43 -19.57
CA LYS A 187 -8.44 -6.54 -18.66
C LYS A 187 -7.66 -7.67 -19.30
N LYS A 188 -7.88 -7.92 -20.60
CA LYS A 188 -7.24 -9.05 -21.31
C LYS A 188 -5.72 -8.87 -21.39
N HIS A 189 -5.26 -7.64 -21.54
CA HIS A 189 -3.85 -7.27 -21.63
C HIS A 189 -3.33 -6.57 -20.38
N ASP A 190 -4.07 -6.63 -19.25
CA ASP A 190 -3.78 -5.91 -18.03
C ASP A 190 -3.47 -4.41 -18.30
N GLY A 191 -4.13 -3.85 -19.34
CA GLY A 191 -3.89 -2.49 -19.81
C GLY A 191 -4.46 -1.46 -18.86
N PHE A 192 -3.61 -0.56 -18.35
CA PHE A 192 -4.03 0.56 -17.53
C PHE A 192 -3.24 1.83 -17.80
N LEU A 193 -3.89 2.95 -17.56
CA LEU A 193 -3.28 4.29 -17.51
C LEU A 193 -3.36 4.78 -16.07
N GLN A 194 -2.22 5.11 -15.48
CA GLN A 194 -2.15 5.61 -14.11
C GLN A 194 -1.54 7.00 -14.07
N LEU A 195 -2.24 7.94 -13.44
CA LEU A 195 -1.72 9.24 -13.05
C LEU A 195 -1.52 9.25 -11.54
N GLU A 196 -0.32 9.51 -11.09
CA GLU A 196 0.00 9.66 -9.67
C GLU A 196 0.51 11.07 -9.41
N LEU A 197 -0.08 11.74 -8.43
CA LEU A 197 0.32 13.05 -7.92
C LEU A 197 0.73 12.89 -6.46
N GLY A 198 1.85 13.48 -6.05
CA GLY A 198 2.25 13.37 -4.66
C GLY A 198 3.31 14.39 -4.23
N ASN A 199 3.41 14.54 -2.91
CA ASN A 199 4.46 15.34 -2.29
C ASN A 199 5.09 14.61 -1.08
N GLY A 200 4.92 13.30 -1.01
CA GLY A 200 5.16 12.52 0.20
C GLY A 200 6.61 12.33 0.61
N ASN A 201 7.57 12.62 -0.25
CA ASN A 201 8.95 12.26 0.01
C ASN A 201 9.82 13.45 0.32
N ARG A 202 10.58 13.31 1.41
CA ARG A 202 11.70 14.16 1.73
C ARG A 202 12.97 13.46 1.27
N ILE A 203 13.58 13.98 0.22
CA ILE A 203 14.80 13.43 -0.33
C ILE A 203 15.99 14.13 0.31
N ASN A 204 16.91 13.36 0.85
CA ASN A 204 18.21 13.85 1.29
C ASN A 204 19.23 13.57 0.19
N THR A 205 20.08 14.53 -0.13
CA THR A 205 21.17 14.29 -1.06
C THR A 205 22.49 14.83 -0.52
N ASN A 206 23.46 13.95 -0.44
CA ASN A 206 24.83 14.31 -0.11
C ASN A 206 25.58 14.82 -1.36
N VAL A 207 25.05 14.64 -2.55
CA VAL A 207 25.69 15.08 -3.79
C VAL A 207 25.83 16.58 -3.83
N VAL A 208 24.73 17.29 -3.54
CA VAL A 208 24.74 18.77 -3.48
C VAL A 208 25.60 19.27 -2.33
N ALA A 209 25.49 18.63 -1.16
CA ALA A 209 26.28 19.01 0.02
C ALA A 209 27.79 18.87 -0.20
N ARG A 210 28.26 17.76 -0.78
CA ARG A 210 29.67 17.55 -1.13
C ARG A 210 30.18 18.62 -2.09
N ARG A 211 29.38 18.97 -3.07
CA ARG A 211 29.78 19.98 -4.04
C ARG A 211 29.91 21.37 -3.44
N ILE A 212 29.04 21.73 -2.51
CA ILE A 212 29.15 22.97 -1.73
C ILE A 212 30.46 22.98 -0.94
N LEU A 213 30.79 21.85 -0.29
CA LEU A 213 32.06 21.68 0.44
C LEU A 213 33.28 21.82 -0.48
N ASP A 214 33.29 21.12 -1.60
CA ASP A 214 34.40 21.17 -2.58
C ASP A 214 34.65 22.57 -3.10
N ILE A 215 33.60 23.37 -3.32
CA ILE A 215 33.70 24.75 -3.75
C ILE A 215 34.20 25.64 -2.60
N SER A 216 33.72 25.40 -1.38
CA SER A 216 34.16 26.12 -0.20
C SER A 216 35.65 25.93 0.07
N GLU A 217 36.12 24.70 0.04
CA GLU A 217 37.55 24.35 0.21
C GLU A 217 38.42 25.00 -0.87
N LYS A 218 37.97 25.01 -2.15
CA LYS A 218 38.70 25.67 -3.25
C LYS A 218 38.77 27.18 -3.14
N LYS A 219 37.83 27.82 -2.47
CA LYS A 219 37.75 29.27 -2.32
C LYS A 219 38.34 29.81 -1.01
N ASP A 220 38.87 28.92 -0.16
CA ASP A 220 39.30 29.26 1.23
C ASP A 220 38.22 30.02 2.01
N SER A 221 36.96 29.74 1.69
CA SER A 221 35.81 30.39 2.31
C SER A 221 35.12 29.42 3.29
N LEU A 222 35.03 29.83 4.54
CA LEU A 222 34.25 29.08 5.55
C LEU A 222 32.76 29.27 5.28
N ILE A 223 32.14 28.33 4.62
CA ILE A 223 30.69 28.27 4.50
C ILE A 223 30.12 27.71 5.82
N GLN A 224 29.39 28.54 6.53
CA GLN A 224 28.66 28.06 7.72
C GLN A 224 27.43 27.26 7.29
N PHE A 225 27.45 25.96 7.59
CA PHE A 225 26.28 25.10 7.38
C PHE A 225 25.26 25.36 8.49
N PRO A 226 23.99 25.63 8.14
CA PRO A 226 22.95 25.75 9.14
C PRO A 226 22.78 24.44 9.89
N TYR A 227 22.59 24.53 11.20
CA TYR A 227 22.24 23.36 12.01
C TYR A 227 20.96 22.75 11.46
N GLY A 228 21.04 21.53 10.92
CA GLY A 228 19.86 20.80 10.48
C GLY A 228 19.86 20.33 9.03
N ASP A 229 18.73 20.46 8.38
CA ASP A 229 18.35 19.73 7.17
C ASP A 229 18.76 20.40 5.85
N TYR A 230 19.92 21.04 5.76
CA TYR A 230 20.38 21.70 4.52
C TYR A 230 20.52 20.73 3.32
N THR A 231 20.70 19.43 3.58
CA THR A 231 20.74 18.39 2.55
C THR A 231 19.36 17.87 2.13
N ALA A 232 18.31 18.33 2.77
CA ALA A 232 16.98 17.82 2.57
C ALA A 232 16.15 18.69 1.64
N PHE A 233 15.40 18.04 0.77
CA PHE A 233 14.53 18.64 -0.23
C PHE A 233 13.11 18.10 -0.09
N LYS A 234 12.12 18.96 -0.31
CA LYS A 234 10.73 18.55 -0.56
C LYS A 234 10.65 18.08 -1.99
N ASP A 235 10.03 16.95 -2.23
CA ASP A 235 9.77 16.43 -3.56
C ASP A 235 8.28 16.48 -3.87
N ASN A 236 7.90 17.31 -4.83
CA ASN A 236 6.58 17.26 -5.44
C ASN A 236 6.74 16.54 -6.77
N TYR A 237 5.92 15.55 -7.02
CA TYR A 237 6.04 14.77 -8.23
C TYR A 237 4.68 14.47 -8.86
N TRP A 238 4.72 14.26 -10.15
CA TRP A 238 3.66 13.58 -10.87
C TRP A 238 4.26 12.53 -11.81
N ARG A 239 3.54 11.45 -11.97
CA ARG A 239 3.90 10.33 -12.82
C ARG A 239 2.69 9.93 -13.64
N LEU A 240 2.86 9.85 -14.95
CA LEU A 240 1.88 9.27 -15.86
C LEU A 240 2.50 7.99 -16.42
N THR A 241 1.82 6.87 -16.27
CA THR A 241 2.31 5.57 -16.72
C THR A 241 1.20 4.84 -17.46
N ASN A 242 1.51 4.33 -18.62
CA ASN A 242 0.69 3.39 -19.38
C ASN A 242 1.32 2.01 -19.33
N HIS A 243 0.59 1.03 -18.86
CA HIS A 243 1.00 -0.36 -18.76
C HIS A 243 0.24 -1.22 -19.77
N TRP A 244 0.93 -2.16 -20.40
CA TRP A 244 0.35 -3.09 -21.34
C TRP A 244 1.09 -4.42 -21.37
N MET A 245 0.35 -5.54 -21.18
CA MET A 245 0.88 -6.89 -21.33
C MET A 245 0.63 -7.40 -22.74
N PHE A 246 1.68 -7.75 -23.48
CA PHE A 246 1.56 -8.37 -24.80
C PHE A 246 1.05 -9.80 -24.69
N ASN A 247 1.56 -10.52 -23.70
CA ASN A 247 1.18 -11.89 -23.38
C ASN A 247 1.32 -12.12 -21.87
N ASN A 248 1.16 -13.37 -21.41
CA ASN A 248 1.29 -13.71 -20.00
C ASN A 248 2.72 -13.61 -19.42
N TYR A 249 3.72 -13.33 -20.27
CA TYR A 249 5.13 -13.33 -19.91
C TYR A 249 5.77 -11.95 -19.99
N ILE A 250 5.39 -11.13 -20.95
CA ILE A 250 6.06 -9.86 -21.26
C ILE A 250 5.07 -8.71 -21.34
N GLY A 251 5.36 -7.64 -20.64
CA GLY A 251 4.67 -6.37 -20.69
C GLY A 251 5.63 -5.20 -20.70
N PHE A 252 5.10 -4.03 -21.01
CA PHE A 252 5.85 -2.78 -21.04
C PHE A 252 5.07 -1.70 -20.30
N GLU A 253 5.83 -0.82 -19.65
CA GLU A 253 5.32 0.44 -19.14
C GLU A 253 6.01 1.59 -19.85
N LEU A 254 5.21 2.52 -20.34
CA LEU A 254 5.68 3.78 -20.90
C LEU A 254 5.17 4.89 -20.03
N GLY A 255 6.04 5.82 -19.68
CA GLY A 255 5.62 6.88 -18.77
C GLY A 255 6.47 8.13 -18.90
N ILE A 256 6.01 9.14 -18.17
CA ILE A 256 6.75 10.37 -17.94
C ILE A 256 6.65 10.72 -16.47
N ILE A 257 7.77 11.09 -15.88
CA ILE A 257 7.89 11.42 -14.47
C ILE A 257 8.43 12.84 -14.36
N ALA A 258 7.77 13.67 -13.57
CA ALA A 258 8.29 14.99 -13.26
C ALA A 258 8.44 15.15 -11.75
N HIS A 259 9.60 15.70 -11.37
CA HIS A 259 9.92 16.04 -10.00
C HIS A 259 10.20 17.53 -9.87
N GLN A 260 9.70 18.13 -8.82
CA GLN A 260 10.05 19.46 -8.38
C GLN A 260 10.57 19.38 -6.96
N ARG A 261 11.88 19.50 -6.80
CA ARG A 261 12.60 19.37 -5.53
C ARG A 261 13.02 20.74 -5.02
N GLN A 262 12.48 21.16 -3.89
CA GLN A 262 12.78 22.44 -3.27
C GLN A 262 13.53 22.22 -1.97
N SER A 263 14.67 22.92 -1.81
CA SER A 263 15.42 22.90 -0.55
C SER A 263 14.54 23.30 0.63
N ILE A 264 14.76 22.66 1.77
CA ILE A 264 14.12 23.03 3.03
C ILE A 264 14.73 24.32 3.60
N SER A 265 15.99 24.58 3.28
CA SER A 265 16.73 25.79 3.67
C SER A 265 17.08 26.62 2.41
N PRO A 266 16.09 27.26 1.77
CA PRO A 266 16.31 27.97 0.50
C PRO A 266 17.20 29.18 0.64
N GLU A 267 17.23 29.84 1.80
CA GLU A 267 18.05 31.01 2.11
C GLU A 267 19.53 30.64 2.07
N PHE A 268 19.92 29.54 2.72
CA PHE A 268 21.29 29.03 2.67
C PHE A 268 21.79 28.82 1.25
N TYR A 269 20.94 28.25 0.37
CA TYR A 269 21.31 28.04 -1.04
C TYR A 269 21.47 29.35 -1.81
N LYS A 270 20.58 30.32 -1.58
CA LYS A 270 20.63 31.65 -2.21
C LYS A 270 21.85 32.46 -1.79
N GLU A 271 22.17 32.48 -0.51
CA GLU A 271 23.32 33.18 0.04
C GLU A 271 24.65 32.65 -0.52
N ASN A 272 24.67 31.35 -0.82
CA ASN A 272 25.86 30.71 -1.41
C ASN A 272 25.82 30.63 -2.95
N ASN A 273 24.89 31.33 -3.62
CA ASN A 273 24.70 31.31 -5.07
C ASN A 273 24.41 29.91 -5.66
N PHE A 274 23.69 29.07 -4.92
CA PHE A 274 23.23 27.76 -5.40
C PHE A 274 21.74 27.76 -5.73
N PRO A 275 21.30 26.96 -6.71
CA PRO A 275 19.89 26.79 -6.96
C PRO A 275 19.19 26.13 -5.75
N SER A 276 18.10 26.74 -5.28
CA SER A 276 17.27 26.18 -4.21
C SER A 276 16.13 25.30 -4.76
N LEU A 277 15.91 25.33 -6.07
CA LEU A 277 14.83 24.62 -6.78
C LEU A 277 15.41 23.82 -7.94
N TYR A 278 15.09 22.53 -7.94
CA TYR A 278 15.50 21.58 -8.96
C TYR A 278 14.25 20.96 -9.61
N ARG A 279 14.25 20.91 -10.92
CA ARG A 279 13.18 20.32 -11.73
C ARG A 279 13.76 19.26 -12.64
N SER A 280 13.10 18.11 -12.70
CA SER A 280 13.40 17.07 -13.66
C SER A 280 12.12 16.60 -14.32
N VAL A 281 12.17 16.44 -15.63
CA VAL A 281 11.14 15.76 -16.40
C VAL A 281 11.84 14.65 -17.18
N ALA A 282 11.43 13.42 -16.92
CA ALA A 282 12.08 12.24 -17.43
C ALA A 282 11.06 11.31 -18.10
N PRO A 283 11.18 11.02 -19.40
CA PRO A 283 10.55 9.83 -19.96
C PRO A 283 11.09 8.59 -19.26
N ALA A 284 10.18 7.65 -19.01
CA ALA A 284 10.46 6.39 -18.35
C ALA A 284 9.93 5.23 -19.19
N LEU A 285 10.72 4.18 -19.27
CA LEU A 285 10.38 2.92 -19.93
C LEU A 285 10.64 1.79 -18.94
N ALA A 286 9.68 0.87 -18.80
CA ALA A 286 9.92 -0.34 -18.03
C ALA A 286 9.54 -1.59 -18.84
N LEU A 287 10.34 -2.62 -18.69
CA LEU A 287 10.05 -3.99 -19.12
C LEU A 287 9.54 -4.77 -17.92
N VAL A 288 8.37 -5.37 -18.03
CA VAL A 288 7.82 -6.28 -17.03
C VAL A 288 7.88 -7.69 -17.60
N TRP A 289 8.58 -8.58 -16.91
CA TRP A 289 8.81 -9.93 -17.36
C TRP A 289 8.38 -10.93 -16.27
N HIS A 290 7.55 -11.89 -16.67
CA HIS A 290 7.06 -13.02 -15.87
C HIS A 290 7.66 -14.33 -16.40
N PRO A 291 8.87 -14.75 -16.00
CA PRO A 291 9.58 -15.91 -16.57
C PRO A 291 8.77 -17.21 -16.57
N ILE A 292 7.95 -17.41 -15.56
CA ILE A 292 7.16 -18.64 -15.35
C ILE A 292 5.65 -18.34 -15.50
N GLY A 293 5.28 -17.19 -16.06
CA GLY A 293 3.90 -16.72 -16.15
C GLY A 293 3.41 -15.99 -14.90
N LYS A 294 2.12 -15.67 -14.85
CA LYS A 294 1.52 -14.77 -13.83
C LYS A 294 1.66 -15.23 -12.37
N ASN A 295 1.92 -16.51 -12.12
CA ASN A 295 2.03 -17.07 -10.76
C ASN A 295 3.48 -17.22 -10.28
N GLY A 296 4.44 -16.82 -11.09
CA GLY A 296 5.87 -16.90 -10.78
C GLY A 296 6.50 -15.54 -10.48
N PRO A 297 7.84 -15.48 -10.52
CA PRO A 297 8.57 -14.26 -10.29
C PRO A 297 8.21 -13.16 -11.27
N VAL A 298 8.18 -11.93 -10.77
CA VAL A 298 8.01 -10.73 -11.58
C VAL A 298 9.34 -10.00 -11.59
N VAL A 299 9.88 -9.77 -12.77
CA VAL A 299 11.11 -8.98 -12.99
C VAL A 299 10.73 -7.70 -13.69
N LYS A 300 11.02 -6.58 -13.08
CA LYS A 300 10.80 -5.25 -13.66
C LYS A 300 12.14 -4.56 -13.87
N ILE A 301 12.38 -4.07 -15.09
CA ILE A 301 13.56 -3.30 -15.44
C ILE A 301 13.08 -1.91 -15.87
N ASP A 302 13.42 -0.92 -15.06
CA ASP A 302 13.03 0.48 -15.24
C ASP A 302 14.22 1.26 -15.82
N TYR A 303 13.98 2.02 -16.88
CA TYR A 303 14.89 3.00 -17.46
C TYR A 303 14.27 4.38 -17.39
N GLU A 304 15.01 5.34 -16.89
CA GLU A 304 14.55 6.71 -16.71
C GLU A 304 15.68 7.68 -17.10
N ARG A 305 15.35 8.65 -17.96
CA ARG A 305 16.32 9.64 -18.41
C ARG A 305 15.75 11.05 -18.37
N SER A 306 16.39 11.94 -17.63
CA SER A 306 16.09 13.37 -17.62
C SER A 306 17.07 14.14 -18.51
N PHE A 307 16.54 15.05 -19.30
CA PHE A 307 17.32 15.92 -20.17
C PHE A 307 17.29 17.34 -19.63
N ASN A 308 18.46 17.99 -19.65
CA ASN A 308 18.55 19.40 -19.30
C ASN A 308 17.77 20.25 -20.33
N HIS A 309 17.08 21.28 -19.86
CA HIS A 309 16.21 22.19 -20.63
C HIS A 309 14.93 21.58 -21.22
N PHE A 310 14.71 20.28 -21.11
CA PHE A 310 13.46 19.66 -21.53
C PHE A 310 12.34 20.01 -20.54
N LEU A 311 11.26 20.66 -21.00
CA LEU A 311 10.13 21.11 -20.19
C LEU A 311 10.55 21.83 -18.88
N HIS A 312 11.52 22.76 -19.01
CA HIS A 312 12.10 23.53 -17.88
C HIS A 312 12.88 22.67 -16.86
N SER A 313 13.33 21.48 -17.24
CA SER A 313 14.25 20.67 -16.44
C SER A 313 15.60 21.37 -16.31
N ASN A 314 16.17 21.39 -15.11
CA ASN A 314 17.51 21.88 -14.84
C ASN A 314 18.44 20.79 -14.29
N ILE A 315 18.03 19.53 -14.40
CA ILE A 315 18.77 18.35 -13.98
C ILE A 315 18.85 17.36 -15.13
N SER A 316 20.01 16.78 -15.34
CA SER A 316 20.23 15.70 -16.30
C SER A 316 20.74 14.47 -15.57
N TYR A 317 20.13 13.33 -15.82
CA TYR A 317 20.56 12.03 -15.32
C TYR A 317 19.98 10.90 -16.15
N GLU A 318 20.61 9.75 -16.07
CA GLU A 318 20.13 8.51 -16.65
C GLU A 318 20.29 7.39 -15.62
N ARG A 319 19.20 6.64 -15.38
CA ARG A 319 19.12 5.63 -14.34
C ARG A 319 18.49 4.35 -14.88
N VAL A 320 19.07 3.24 -14.47
CA VAL A 320 18.52 1.90 -14.68
C VAL A 320 18.28 1.26 -13.31
N GLU A 321 17.11 0.70 -13.09
CA GLU A 321 16.80 -0.11 -11.92
C GLU A 321 16.20 -1.45 -12.36
N MET A 322 16.52 -2.50 -11.63
CA MET A 322 15.90 -3.82 -11.75
C MET A 322 15.35 -4.23 -10.39
N ASP A 323 14.12 -4.69 -10.35
CA ASP A 323 13.47 -5.27 -9.17
C ASP A 323 12.82 -6.60 -9.56
N MET A 324 13.16 -7.64 -8.83
CA MET A 324 12.60 -8.97 -8.97
C MET A 324 11.90 -9.35 -7.67
N GLN A 325 10.66 -9.79 -7.76
CA GLN A 325 9.86 -10.24 -6.63
C GLN A 325 9.27 -11.61 -6.91
N ASP A 326 9.29 -12.49 -5.91
CA ASP A 326 8.66 -13.80 -5.98
C ASP A 326 8.13 -14.22 -4.60
N ILE A 327 7.00 -14.93 -4.59
CA ILE A 327 6.43 -15.54 -3.40
C ILE A 327 6.22 -17.02 -3.67
N ILE A 328 7.14 -17.82 -3.18
CA ILE A 328 7.13 -19.27 -3.33
C ILE A 328 6.30 -19.90 -2.21
N ASN A 329 5.11 -20.38 -2.53
CA ASN A 329 4.24 -21.09 -1.60
C ASN A 329 4.71 -22.54 -1.44
N MET A 330 5.45 -22.84 -0.37
CA MET A 330 5.95 -24.19 -0.10
C MET A 330 4.85 -25.13 0.43
N SER A 331 3.87 -24.57 1.13
CA SER A 331 2.68 -25.28 1.61
C SER A 331 1.55 -24.30 1.89
N ARG A 332 0.37 -24.78 2.33
CA ARG A 332 -0.78 -23.90 2.66
C ARG A 332 -0.47 -22.78 3.68
N ARG A 333 0.56 -22.95 4.51
CA ARG A 333 0.91 -22.03 5.60
C ARG A 333 2.39 -21.68 5.65
N ARG A 334 3.17 -22.06 4.63
CA ARG A 334 4.60 -21.75 4.56
C ARG A 334 4.91 -21.09 3.24
N SER A 335 5.53 -19.94 3.30
CA SER A 335 5.93 -19.20 2.12
C SER A 335 7.36 -18.65 2.28
N LEU A 336 8.02 -18.52 1.15
CA LEU A 336 9.31 -17.85 1.01
C LEU A 336 9.12 -16.67 0.07
N SER A 337 9.25 -15.46 0.60
CA SER A 337 9.23 -14.23 -0.18
C SER A 337 10.65 -13.82 -0.51
N LEU A 338 10.92 -13.59 -1.78
CA LEU A 338 12.21 -13.17 -2.31
C LEU A 338 12.05 -11.83 -3.00
N ARG A 339 12.95 -10.90 -2.73
CA ARG A 339 13.08 -9.66 -3.47
C ARG A 339 14.55 -9.38 -3.74
N LEU A 340 14.89 -9.27 -5.01
CA LEU A 340 16.22 -8.89 -5.47
C LEU A 340 16.11 -7.60 -6.23
N GLY A 341 17.01 -6.66 -5.99
CA GLY A 341 16.99 -5.38 -6.67
C GLY A 341 18.39 -4.86 -6.93
N SER A 342 18.54 -4.14 -8.01
CA SER A 342 19.76 -3.41 -8.33
C SER A 342 19.42 -2.13 -9.07
N GLY A 343 20.27 -1.13 -8.94
CA GLY A 343 20.11 0.13 -9.67
C GLY A 343 21.44 0.85 -9.79
N PHE A 344 21.58 1.59 -10.86
CA PHE A 344 22.77 2.40 -11.11
C PHE A 344 22.46 3.58 -12.03
N TYR A 345 23.31 4.60 -11.95
CA TYR A 345 23.27 5.75 -12.83
C TYR A 345 24.32 5.58 -13.92
N THR A 346 23.88 5.53 -15.19
CA THR A 346 24.74 5.44 -16.36
C THR A 346 25.31 6.80 -16.74
N GLN A 347 24.49 7.85 -16.60
CA GLN A 347 24.91 9.23 -16.80
C GLN A 347 24.47 10.10 -15.63
N LYS A 348 25.35 10.99 -15.22
CA LYS A 348 25.12 12.01 -14.22
C LYS A 348 25.47 13.33 -14.87
N GLY A 349 24.54 14.26 -14.86
CA GLY A 349 24.79 15.61 -15.37
C GLY A 349 25.99 16.26 -14.66
N ASP A 350 26.70 17.16 -15.35
CA ASP A 350 27.95 17.72 -14.89
C ASP A 350 27.89 18.39 -13.53
N HIS A 351 26.69 18.78 -13.09
CA HIS A 351 26.54 19.59 -11.90
C HIS A 351 25.54 19.10 -10.87
N TRP A 352 24.37 18.61 -11.24
CA TRP A 352 23.29 18.35 -10.31
C TRP A 352 22.50 17.11 -10.68
N TYR A 353 22.40 16.16 -9.77
CA TYR A 353 21.49 15.04 -9.84
C TYR A 353 21.14 14.59 -8.40
N PHE A 354 20.07 13.85 -8.27
CA PHE A 354 19.66 13.28 -6.99
C PHE A 354 19.78 11.78 -7.07
N VAL A 355 20.46 11.17 -6.09
CA VAL A 355 20.45 9.73 -5.92
C VAL A 355 19.11 9.38 -5.31
N ASP A 356 18.18 9.00 -6.14
CA ASP A 356 16.80 8.74 -5.78
C ASP A 356 16.34 7.44 -6.43
N TYR A 357 16.62 6.34 -5.77
CA TYR A 357 16.16 5.03 -6.19
C TYR A 357 14.73 4.79 -5.71
N THR A 358 13.87 4.34 -6.61
CA THR A 358 12.44 4.11 -6.34
C THR A 358 12.22 3.13 -5.18
N ASN A 359 13.12 2.15 -5.07
CA ASN A 359 13.03 1.09 -4.06
C ASN A 359 13.44 1.51 -2.64
N PHE A 360 13.99 2.72 -2.46
CA PHE A 360 14.46 3.21 -1.16
C PHE A 360 13.76 4.48 -0.71
N ARG A 361 12.67 4.87 -1.35
CA ARG A 361 11.94 6.06 -0.94
C ARG A 361 11.24 5.85 0.39
N ASP A 362 11.47 6.77 1.32
CA ASP A 362 10.70 6.85 2.55
C ASP A 362 9.22 6.99 2.23
N ASN A 363 8.45 5.97 2.54
CA ASN A 363 7.01 6.02 2.38
C ASN A 363 6.37 6.62 3.64
N ASN A 364 6.07 7.92 3.59
CA ASN A 364 5.37 8.61 4.69
C ASN A 364 3.86 8.45 4.63
N LEU A 365 3.36 7.73 3.62
CA LEU A 365 1.94 7.62 3.33
C LEU A 365 1.36 6.37 3.98
N PRO A 366 0.04 6.34 4.22
CA PRO A 366 -0.59 5.18 4.78
C PRO A 366 -0.37 3.95 3.90
N GLY A 367 0.43 3.02 4.39
CA GLY A 367 0.48 1.63 4.00
C GLY A 367 -0.15 0.83 5.11
N GLY A 368 -0.65 -0.36 4.85
CA GLY A 368 -1.07 -1.24 5.92
C GLY A 368 0.14 -1.67 6.77
N TRP A 369 -0.06 -1.90 8.04
CA TRP A 369 0.96 -2.47 8.92
C TRP A 369 1.39 -3.87 8.50
N ASN A 370 0.51 -4.54 7.76
CA ASN A 370 0.78 -5.84 7.18
C ASN A 370 1.41 -5.76 5.80
N ASP A 371 1.48 -4.53 5.25
CA ASP A 371 2.13 -4.32 3.99
C ASP A 371 3.63 -4.40 4.24
N ASP A 372 4.06 -5.64 4.34
CA ASP A 372 5.32 -6.03 3.81
C ASP A 372 6.56 -5.54 4.56
N TRP A 373 6.72 -6.05 5.75
CA TRP A 373 8.07 -6.17 6.28
C TRP A 373 8.93 -7.08 5.36
N ALA A 374 8.27 -7.91 4.53
CA ALA A 374 8.94 -8.67 3.49
C ALA A 374 9.45 -7.75 2.38
N GLY A 375 10.74 -7.75 2.14
CA GLY A 375 11.36 -6.95 1.09
C GLY A 375 11.64 -5.49 1.46
N GLU A 376 11.65 -5.14 2.75
CA GLU A 376 12.05 -3.84 3.28
C GLU A 376 13.23 -3.94 4.23
N PHE A 377 13.96 -2.84 4.40
CA PHE A 377 14.97 -2.67 5.44
C PHE A 377 14.36 -1.86 6.57
N GLU A 378 14.45 -2.36 7.79
CA GLU A 378 13.80 -1.77 8.96
C GLU A 378 14.71 -0.79 9.71
N LEU A 379 16.02 -1.04 9.69
CA LEU A 379 17.01 -0.25 10.43
C LEU A 379 17.95 0.55 9.51
N LEU A 380 17.75 0.46 8.20
CA LEU A 380 18.61 1.14 7.23
C LEU A 380 18.47 2.65 7.33
N ASN A 381 19.57 3.34 7.59
CA ASN A 381 19.60 4.79 7.56
C ASN A 381 19.60 5.31 6.12
N SER A 382 18.64 6.17 5.77
CA SER A 382 18.52 6.78 4.44
C SER A 382 19.79 7.52 3.99
N GLY A 383 20.56 8.06 4.92
CA GLY A 383 21.83 8.74 4.61
C GLY A 383 22.89 7.82 4.02
N TRP A 384 22.81 6.52 4.23
CA TRP A 384 23.81 5.57 3.76
C TRP A 384 23.67 5.27 2.26
N TYR A 385 22.48 5.06 1.76
CA TYR A 385 22.26 4.72 0.34
C TYR A 385 22.15 5.95 -0.56
N ASN A 386 21.75 7.11 -0.03
CA ASN A 386 21.65 8.36 -0.80
C ASN A 386 23.00 8.88 -1.33
N ALA A 387 24.11 8.34 -0.83
CA ALA A 387 25.45 8.69 -1.33
C ALA A 387 25.95 7.79 -2.47
N SER A 388 25.20 6.77 -2.85
CA SER A 388 25.67 5.71 -3.73
C SER A 388 25.19 5.87 -5.16
N ASP A 389 26.10 5.59 -6.09
CA ASP A 389 25.83 5.61 -7.53
C ASP A 389 25.19 4.33 -8.02
N TYR A 390 25.28 3.27 -7.23
CA TYR A 390 24.68 1.96 -7.49
C TYR A 390 24.27 1.30 -6.19
N TYR A 391 23.37 0.35 -6.30
CA TYR A 391 23.01 -0.56 -5.22
C TYR A 391 22.73 -1.97 -5.75
N VAL A 392 22.94 -2.96 -4.90
CA VAL A 392 22.42 -4.31 -5.04
C VAL A 392 21.78 -4.70 -3.71
N ARG A 393 20.55 -5.19 -3.75
CA ARG A 393 19.82 -5.61 -2.55
C ARG A 393 19.25 -7.00 -2.70
N SER A 394 19.13 -7.70 -1.58
CA SER A 394 18.43 -8.97 -1.44
C SER A 394 17.63 -8.95 -0.15
N ASN A 395 16.36 -9.30 -0.24
CA ASN A 395 15.49 -9.46 0.93
C ASN A 395 14.84 -10.84 0.83
N VAL A 396 15.00 -11.62 1.87
CA VAL A 396 14.46 -12.97 1.99
C VAL A 396 13.64 -13.04 3.25
N THR A 397 12.38 -13.45 3.13
CA THR A 397 11.49 -13.64 4.27
C THR A 397 10.87 -15.01 4.21
N TYR A 398 11.11 -15.81 5.23
CA TYR A 398 10.48 -17.10 5.40
C TYR A 398 9.36 -17.01 6.42
N GLU A 399 8.16 -17.41 6.03
CA GLU A 399 6.97 -17.44 6.87
C GLU A 399 6.54 -18.88 7.16
N SER A 400 6.23 -19.17 8.43
CA SER A 400 5.76 -20.46 8.89
C SER A 400 4.86 -20.31 10.12
N PRO A 401 3.87 -21.18 10.34
CA PRO A 401 3.01 -21.12 11.54
C PRO A 401 3.72 -21.57 12.81
N ALA A 402 4.87 -22.20 12.71
CA ALA A 402 5.61 -22.73 13.87
C ALA A 402 7.11 -22.73 13.61
N LEU A 403 7.81 -21.71 14.15
CA LEU A 403 9.28 -21.63 14.17
C LEU A 403 9.79 -21.73 15.60
N PHE A 404 9.64 -20.69 16.41
CA PHE A 404 10.16 -20.61 17.77
C PHE A 404 9.09 -20.22 18.78
N ALA A 405 8.42 -19.08 18.58
CA ALA A 405 7.50 -18.52 19.56
C ALA A 405 6.21 -19.33 19.68
N ALA A 406 5.80 -20.03 18.61
CA ALA A 406 4.67 -20.96 18.66
C ALA A 406 4.87 -22.13 19.65
N TRP A 407 6.12 -22.44 19.98
CA TRP A 407 6.46 -23.53 20.93
C TRP A 407 6.43 -23.06 22.39
N LEU A 408 6.37 -21.74 22.63
CA LEU A 408 6.29 -21.20 23.99
C LEU A 408 4.92 -21.49 24.60
N PRO A 409 4.87 -22.10 25.80
CA PRO A 409 3.63 -22.29 26.53
C PRO A 409 2.99 -20.94 26.78
N TRP A 410 1.83 -20.61 26.65
CA TRP A 410 1.07 -19.35 26.80
C TRP A 410 1.05 -18.46 25.55
N VAL A 411 2.16 -18.12 24.97
CA VAL A 411 2.27 -17.22 23.81
C VAL A 411 1.89 -17.95 22.53
N GLY A 412 2.36 -19.19 22.37
CA GLY A 412 2.17 -19.99 21.16
C GLY A 412 0.73 -20.21 20.74
N ARG A 413 -0.21 -20.19 21.70
CA ARG A 413 -1.65 -20.31 21.39
C ARG A 413 -2.22 -19.15 20.60
N PHE A 414 -1.58 -17.98 20.66
CA PHE A 414 -2.05 -16.77 20.02
C PHE A 414 -1.31 -16.48 18.71
N ILE A 415 -0.24 -17.23 18.41
CA ILE A 415 0.56 -17.03 17.23
C ILE A 415 -0.12 -17.68 16.03
N GLU A 416 -0.36 -16.88 15.00
CA GLU A 416 -0.88 -17.35 13.72
C GLU A 416 0.26 -17.72 12.78
N ASN A 417 1.27 -16.85 12.67
CA ASN A 417 2.43 -17.02 11.79
C ASN A 417 3.67 -16.40 12.42
N GLU A 418 4.82 -16.97 12.11
CA GLU A 418 6.13 -16.47 12.45
C GLU A 418 6.94 -16.22 11.18
N ARG A 419 7.81 -15.20 11.20
CA ARG A 419 8.61 -14.78 10.07
C ARG A 419 10.07 -14.67 10.46
N TYR A 420 10.92 -15.10 9.56
CA TYR A 420 12.36 -14.94 9.64
C TYR A 420 12.82 -14.06 8.47
N TYR A 421 13.58 -13.02 8.76
CA TYR A 421 14.03 -12.03 7.78
C TYR A 421 15.53 -12.06 7.63
N VAL A 422 16.01 -12.04 6.40
CA VAL A 422 17.42 -11.88 6.05
C VAL A 422 17.50 -10.86 4.92
N ASN A 423 18.02 -9.68 5.21
CA ASN A 423 18.16 -8.60 4.28
C ASN A 423 19.62 -8.26 4.08
N ALA A 424 20.03 -8.00 2.85
CA ALA A 424 21.39 -7.60 2.51
C ALA A 424 21.38 -6.45 1.50
N LEU A 425 22.28 -5.48 1.70
CA LEU A 425 22.47 -4.34 0.81
C LEU A 425 23.95 -4.11 0.56
N MET A 426 24.30 -3.89 -0.69
CA MET A 426 25.62 -3.45 -1.12
C MET A 426 25.48 -2.11 -1.84
N VAL A 427 26.17 -1.11 -1.33
CA VAL A 427 26.32 0.23 -1.94
C VAL A 427 27.77 0.65 -1.84
N ARG A 428 28.19 1.68 -2.57
CA ARG A 428 29.59 2.06 -2.75
C ARG A 428 30.42 2.13 -1.44
N HIS A 429 29.83 2.60 -0.34
CA HIS A 429 30.53 2.81 0.93
C HIS A 429 30.07 1.86 2.05
N LEU A 430 29.27 0.85 1.71
CA LEU A 430 28.64 -0.05 2.66
C LEU A 430 28.61 -1.46 2.07
N HIS A 431 29.63 -2.28 2.40
CA HIS A 431 29.82 -3.61 1.86
C HIS A 431 30.13 -4.65 2.95
N PRO A 432 29.26 -5.59 3.22
CA PRO A 432 27.80 -5.56 3.06
C PRO A 432 27.12 -4.89 4.27
N TYR A 433 25.96 -4.35 4.06
CA TYR A 433 25.00 -4.09 5.14
C TYR A 433 24.04 -5.27 5.21
N THR A 434 23.79 -5.81 6.41
CA THR A 434 22.87 -6.92 6.60
C THR A 434 21.94 -6.66 7.77
N GLU A 435 20.69 -7.08 7.62
CA GLU A 435 19.70 -7.11 8.70
C GLU A 435 19.18 -8.52 8.87
N TRP A 436 19.10 -8.96 10.11
CA TRP A 436 18.49 -10.21 10.50
C TRP A 436 17.32 -9.91 11.41
N GLY A 437 16.18 -10.48 11.10
CA GLY A 437 14.98 -10.24 11.87
C GLY A 437 14.21 -11.50 12.19
N TYR A 438 13.49 -11.44 13.30
CA TYR A 438 12.51 -12.43 13.66
C TYR A 438 11.24 -11.72 14.10
N GLY A 439 10.09 -12.16 13.62
CA GLY A 439 8.81 -11.61 13.99
C GLY A 439 7.74 -12.67 14.10
N PHE A 440 6.70 -12.35 14.81
CA PHE A 440 5.50 -13.16 14.89
C PHE A 440 4.24 -12.31 14.77
N LYS A 441 3.21 -12.92 14.25
CA LYS A 441 1.89 -12.33 14.10
C LYS A 441 0.88 -13.11 14.91
N THR A 442 0.11 -12.38 15.69
CA THR A 442 -1.09 -12.86 16.35
C THR A 442 -2.31 -12.30 15.64
N ARG A 443 -3.50 -12.64 16.09
CA ARG A 443 -4.77 -12.13 15.57
C ARG A 443 -4.93 -10.62 15.66
N VAL A 444 -4.28 -9.98 16.63
CA VAL A 444 -4.47 -8.56 16.98
C VAL A 444 -3.21 -7.75 16.83
N ALA A 445 -2.05 -8.37 16.93
CA ALA A 445 -0.78 -7.68 16.95
C ALA A 445 0.29 -8.45 16.18
N SER A 446 1.25 -7.72 15.65
CA SER A 446 2.50 -8.24 15.09
C SER A 446 3.68 -7.58 15.79
N VAL A 447 4.72 -8.36 16.02
CA VAL A 447 5.96 -7.92 16.67
C VAL A 447 7.13 -8.40 15.83
N GLY A 448 8.11 -7.56 15.60
CA GLY A 448 9.37 -7.91 14.92
C GLY A 448 10.56 -7.30 15.65
N ILE A 449 11.63 -8.08 15.75
CA ILE A 449 12.92 -7.66 16.30
C ILE A 449 13.95 -7.82 15.19
N PHE A 450 14.74 -6.78 14.95
CA PHE A 450 15.72 -6.72 13.89
C PHE A 450 17.07 -6.33 14.45
N ALA A 451 18.13 -6.97 13.95
CA ALA A 451 19.51 -6.62 14.25
C ALA A 451 20.22 -6.25 12.95
N SER A 452 20.96 -5.15 12.96
CA SER A 452 21.71 -4.68 11.80
C SER A 452 23.21 -4.78 11.98
N PHE A 453 23.90 -5.08 10.89
CA PHE A 453 25.35 -5.23 10.83
C PHE A 453 25.91 -4.48 9.63
N GLN A 454 27.03 -3.81 9.81
CA GLN A 454 27.80 -3.18 8.74
C GLN A 454 29.18 -3.78 8.68
N ASN A 455 29.58 -4.33 7.55
CA ASN A 455 30.86 -5.01 7.41
C ASN A 455 31.13 -5.99 8.55
N THR A 456 30.15 -6.82 8.90
CA THR A 456 30.18 -7.79 10.01
C THR A 456 30.16 -7.19 11.43
N LYS A 457 30.25 -5.87 11.58
CA LYS A 457 30.16 -5.20 12.88
C LYS A 457 28.71 -4.92 13.23
N PHE A 458 28.30 -5.30 14.43
CA PHE A 458 26.98 -5.00 14.96
C PHE A 458 26.77 -3.50 15.07
N GLN A 459 25.62 -3.02 14.58
CA GLN A 459 25.26 -1.60 14.59
C GLN A 459 24.13 -1.29 15.57
N GLY A 460 23.17 -2.17 15.69
CA GLY A 460 22.04 -1.92 16.58
C GLY A 460 20.93 -2.94 16.44
N VAL A 461 19.98 -2.84 17.37
CA VAL A 461 18.74 -3.61 17.38
C VAL A 461 17.56 -2.64 17.35
N GLY A 462 16.53 -3.00 16.61
CA GLY A 462 15.26 -2.31 16.59
C GLY A 462 14.09 -3.24 16.78
N CYS A 463 13.00 -2.70 17.27
CA CYS A 463 11.76 -3.43 17.47
C CYS A 463 10.63 -2.72 16.72
N LYS A 464 9.81 -3.50 16.02
CA LYS A 464 8.64 -2.99 15.30
C LYS A 464 7.38 -3.64 15.85
N PHE A 465 6.37 -2.83 16.09
CA PHE A 465 5.08 -3.29 16.60
C PHE A 465 3.98 -2.88 15.62
N GLY A 466 3.04 -3.78 15.39
CA GLY A 466 1.83 -3.51 14.64
C GLY A 466 0.60 -3.98 15.42
N PHE A 467 -0.47 -3.19 15.39
CA PHE A 467 -1.75 -3.58 15.96
C PHE A 467 -2.83 -3.56 14.88
N GLU A 468 -3.60 -4.64 14.79
CA GLU A 468 -4.69 -4.81 13.83
C GLU A 468 -6.02 -4.97 14.56
N LEU A 469 -6.56 -3.85 15.05
CA LEU A 469 -7.81 -3.84 15.83
C LEU A 469 -9.08 -3.95 14.96
N PHE A 470 -8.99 -3.68 13.66
CA PHE A 470 -10.12 -3.59 12.73
C PHE A 470 -9.98 -4.55 11.54
N ARG A 471 -9.53 -5.76 11.82
CA ARG A 471 -9.46 -6.80 10.79
C ARG A 471 -10.87 -7.15 10.32
N GLU A 472 -11.06 -7.21 9.00
CA GLU A 472 -12.29 -7.76 8.43
C GLU A 472 -12.38 -9.26 8.78
N TRP A 473 -13.48 -9.63 9.37
CA TRP A 473 -13.87 -11.00 9.67
C TRP A 473 -14.64 -11.58 8.49
#